data_5200286bd2c30718cfab2ca506cc8839
#
_entry.id   5200286bd2c30718cfab2ca506cc8839
#
_cell.length_a   1.000
_cell.length_b   1.000
_cell.length_c   1.000
_cell.angle_alpha   90.00
_cell.angle_beta   90.00
_cell.angle_gamma   90.00
#
_symmetry.space_group_name_H-M   'P 1'
#
loop_
_entity.id
_entity.type
_entity.pdbx_description
1 polymer ?
#
loop_
_entity_poly.entity_id
_entity_poly.type
_entity_poly.pdbx_seq_one_letter_code
_entity_poly.pdbx_strand_id
1 'polypeptide(L)'
;MIETTGTAVVIQRYKAAPEKVFDAFLDVQIARHFMFATATGDMIEADLEPAVGGEYVFVERRPGMGDVRHVGQYLEIDRPHRLVFTFGVPQFDPRMTTVTIEIVPVPEGCKLTLTNDGVPPAYIEKNREGWGLILKGLMPAYDGVHGGGWL
;
A
#
# COMPACT_ATOMS: atom_id res chain seq x y z
N MET A 1 26.82 15.84 -0.45
CA MET A 1 26.68 14.58 -1.20
C MET A 1 25.23 14.29 -1.49
N ILE A 2 24.92 13.96 -2.73
CA ILE A 2 23.54 13.60 -3.10
C ILE A 2 23.33 12.13 -2.75
N GLU A 3 22.28 11.87 -1.99
CA GLU A 3 21.89 10.50 -1.67
C GLU A 3 21.25 9.85 -2.89
N THR A 4 21.76 8.68 -3.27
CA THR A 4 21.21 7.90 -4.36
C THR A 4 19.96 7.15 -3.85
N THR A 5 18.84 7.27 -4.55
CA THR A 5 17.65 6.49 -4.28
C THR A 5 17.39 5.51 -5.43
N GLY A 6 16.57 4.52 -5.16
CA GLY A 6 16.22 3.50 -6.14
C GLY A 6 14.73 3.24 -6.17
N THR A 7 14.37 2.20 -6.90
CA THR A 7 12.99 1.84 -7.17
C THR A 7 12.74 0.39 -6.78
N ALA A 8 11.67 0.16 -6.03
CA ALA A 8 11.18 -1.18 -5.74
C ALA A 8 9.97 -1.46 -6.64
N VAL A 9 9.92 -2.64 -7.25
CA VAL A 9 8.82 -3.05 -8.13
C VAL A 9 8.27 -4.38 -7.64
N VAL A 10 6.94 -4.45 -7.51
CA VAL A 10 6.22 -5.67 -7.13
C VAL A 10 5.09 -5.89 -8.11
N ILE A 11 4.92 -7.13 -8.58
CA ILE A 11 3.82 -7.53 -9.46
C ILE A 11 2.96 -8.55 -8.75
N GLN A 12 1.63 -8.33 -8.81
CA GLN A 12 0.66 -9.25 -8.22
C GLN A 12 -0.49 -9.46 -9.19
N ARG A 13 -0.90 -10.72 -9.38
CA ARG A 13 -2.07 -11.06 -10.20
C ARG A 13 -3.24 -11.40 -9.30
N TYR A 14 -4.43 -10.99 -9.73
CA TYR A 14 -5.66 -11.25 -8.98
C TYR A 14 -6.71 -11.88 -9.90
N LYS A 15 -7.47 -12.83 -9.36
CA LYS A 15 -8.62 -13.41 -10.05
C LYS A 15 -9.86 -12.56 -9.75
N ALA A 16 -9.78 -11.29 -10.11
CA ALA A 16 -10.82 -10.30 -9.86
C ALA A 16 -10.73 -9.20 -10.89
N ALA A 17 -11.83 -8.51 -11.13
CA ALA A 17 -11.86 -7.39 -12.08
C ALA A 17 -10.96 -6.24 -11.59
N PRO A 18 -10.35 -5.48 -12.53
CA PRO A 18 -9.53 -4.32 -12.16
C PRO A 18 -10.22 -3.35 -11.22
N GLU A 19 -11.51 -3.09 -11.42
CA GLU A 19 -12.31 -2.16 -10.61
C GLU A 19 -12.34 -2.60 -9.14
N LYS A 20 -12.53 -3.90 -8.91
CA LYS A 20 -12.57 -4.42 -7.54
C LYS A 20 -11.23 -4.27 -6.84
N VAL A 21 -10.14 -4.56 -7.53
CA VAL A 21 -8.79 -4.42 -7.00
C VAL A 21 -8.45 -2.95 -6.74
N PHE A 22 -8.77 -2.08 -7.69
CA PHE A 22 -8.54 -0.64 -7.54
C PHE A 22 -9.30 -0.06 -6.36
N ASP A 23 -10.58 -0.38 -6.26
CA ASP A 23 -11.46 0.20 -5.22
C ASP A 23 -11.02 -0.18 -3.80
N ALA A 24 -10.35 -1.31 -3.63
CA ALA A 24 -9.85 -1.73 -2.32
C ALA A 24 -8.91 -0.71 -1.69
N PHE A 25 -8.12 0.00 -2.50
CA PHE A 25 -7.17 0.99 -2.00
C PHE A 25 -7.84 2.26 -1.49
N LEU A 26 -9.03 2.57 -1.98
CA LEU A 26 -9.74 3.83 -1.68
C LEU A 26 -11.00 3.64 -0.84
N ASP A 27 -11.27 2.43 -0.40
CA ASP A 27 -12.36 2.12 0.54
C ASP A 27 -11.72 1.79 1.89
N VAL A 28 -11.86 2.70 2.86
CA VAL A 28 -11.20 2.56 4.14
C VAL A 28 -11.62 1.30 4.90
N GLN A 29 -12.86 0.83 4.71
CA GLN A 29 -13.34 -0.38 5.38
C GLN A 29 -12.61 -1.64 4.90
N ILE A 30 -12.10 -1.61 3.68
CA ILE A 30 -11.32 -2.69 3.10
C ILE A 30 -9.83 -2.42 3.29
N ALA A 31 -9.39 -1.20 2.97
CA ALA A 31 -7.99 -0.81 3.04
C ALA A 31 -7.39 -1.02 4.44
N ARG A 32 -8.17 -0.76 5.49
CA ARG A 32 -7.70 -0.93 6.88
C ARG A 32 -7.26 -2.36 7.21
N HIS A 33 -7.69 -3.34 6.43
CA HIS A 33 -7.34 -4.74 6.67
C HIS A 33 -6.09 -5.19 5.93
N PHE A 34 -5.64 -4.46 4.89
CA PHE A 34 -4.44 -4.87 4.15
C PHE A 34 -3.40 -3.76 4.00
N MET A 35 -3.80 -2.49 3.87
CA MET A 35 -2.83 -1.39 3.72
C MET A 35 -2.07 -1.18 5.01
N PHE A 36 -0.76 -1.47 4.96
CA PHE A 36 0.14 -1.32 6.11
C PHE A 36 -0.26 -2.17 7.32
N ALA A 37 -1.05 -3.22 7.09
CA ALA A 37 -1.54 -4.10 8.13
C ALA A 37 -0.67 -5.36 8.22
N THR A 38 -0.28 -5.74 9.43
CA THR A 38 0.42 -6.99 9.70
C THR A 38 -0.50 -7.98 10.39
N ALA A 39 -0.15 -9.27 10.34
CA ALA A 39 -1.00 -10.33 10.89
C ALA A 39 -1.25 -10.19 12.40
N THR A 40 -0.27 -9.65 13.13
CA THR A 40 -0.34 -9.54 14.60
C THR A 40 -0.59 -8.12 15.09
N GLY A 41 -0.63 -7.14 14.18
CA GLY A 41 -0.89 -5.75 14.53
C GLY A 41 -2.37 -5.45 14.70
N ASP A 42 -2.65 -4.30 15.31
CA ASP A 42 -4.01 -3.80 15.51
C ASP A 42 -4.13 -2.42 14.87
N MET A 43 -4.99 -2.28 13.86
CA MET A 43 -5.21 -1.02 13.17
C MET A 43 -6.04 -0.10 14.05
N ILE A 44 -5.39 0.84 14.73
CA ILE A 44 -6.04 1.71 15.69
C ILE A 44 -6.54 3.02 15.08
N GLU A 45 -6.04 3.38 13.90
CA GLU A 45 -6.52 4.54 13.16
C GLU A 45 -6.40 4.25 11.67
N ALA A 46 -7.46 4.47 10.92
CA ALA A 46 -7.45 4.36 9.46
C ALA A 46 -8.43 5.36 8.89
N ASP A 47 -7.93 6.27 8.08
CA ASP A 47 -8.75 7.31 7.45
C ASP A 47 -8.14 7.70 6.11
N LEU A 48 -8.99 8.05 5.15
CA LEU A 48 -8.52 8.52 3.86
C LEU A 48 -9.58 9.39 3.19
N GLU A 49 -9.11 10.37 2.41
CA GLU A 49 -9.95 11.16 1.52
C GLU A 49 -9.64 10.72 0.09
N PRO A 50 -10.56 9.99 -0.60
CA PRO A 50 -10.28 9.39 -1.90
C PRO A 50 -10.42 10.39 -3.05
N ALA A 51 -9.60 11.42 -3.03
CA ALA A 51 -9.57 12.48 -4.04
C ALA A 51 -8.14 12.94 -4.25
N VAL A 52 -7.84 13.46 -5.45
CA VAL A 52 -6.52 14.05 -5.72
C VAL A 52 -6.31 15.21 -4.75
N GLY A 53 -5.15 15.22 -4.09
CA GLY A 53 -4.86 16.17 -3.03
C GLY A 53 -5.31 15.71 -1.65
N GLY A 54 -6.17 14.70 -1.55
CA GLY A 54 -6.59 14.12 -0.28
C GLY A 54 -5.45 13.37 0.41
N GLU A 55 -5.55 13.27 1.72
CA GLU A 55 -4.53 12.63 2.54
C GLU A 55 -5.07 11.32 3.12
N TYR A 56 -4.14 10.44 3.51
CA TYR A 56 -4.49 9.21 4.23
C TYR A 56 -3.61 9.04 5.45
N VAL A 57 -4.12 8.30 6.43
CA VAL A 57 -3.38 7.88 7.60
C VAL A 57 -3.80 6.46 7.99
N PHE A 58 -2.81 5.61 8.25
CA PHE A 58 -3.03 4.28 8.79
C PHE A 58 -2.04 4.10 9.94
N VAL A 59 -2.57 3.93 11.16
CA VAL A 59 -1.75 3.71 12.34
C VAL A 59 -2.00 2.30 12.85
N GLU A 60 -0.97 1.49 12.84
CA GLU A 60 -1.05 0.12 13.34
C GLU A 60 -0.22 -0.02 14.60
N ARG A 61 -0.84 -0.53 15.66
CA ARG A 61 -0.13 -0.87 16.89
C ARG A 61 0.47 -2.26 16.73
N ARG A 62 1.80 -2.32 16.78
CA ARG A 62 2.55 -3.56 16.53
C ARG A 62 3.22 -4.05 17.80
N PRO A 63 3.12 -5.36 18.11
CA PRO A 63 3.79 -5.92 19.27
C PRO A 63 5.30 -5.62 19.25
N GLY A 64 5.80 -5.05 20.34
CA GLY A 64 7.22 -4.73 20.48
C GLY A 64 7.70 -3.49 19.74
N MET A 65 6.85 -2.84 18.94
CA MET A 65 7.20 -1.63 18.18
C MET A 65 6.39 -0.41 18.57
N GLY A 66 5.18 -0.61 19.12
CA GLY A 66 4.26 0.48 19.39
C GLY A 66 3.46 0.87 18.14
N ASP A 67 3.07 2.14 18.07
CA ASP A 67 2.20 2.63 17.02
C ASP A 67 3.03 3.10 15.82
N VAL A 68 2.79 2.49 14.66
CA VAL A 68 3.48 2.81 13.41
C VAL A 68 2.52 3.60 12.53
N ARG A 69 2.86 4.87 12.26
CA ARG A 69 2.01 5.81 11.54
C ARG A 69 2.44 5.93 10.08
N HIS A 70 1.57 5.49 9.17
CA HIS A 70 1.78 5.56 7.73
C HIS A 70 0.93 6.67 7.17
N VAL A 71 1.55 7.59 6.40
CA VAL A 71 0.85 8.78 5.88
C VAL A 71 1.23 9.03 4.42
N GLY A 72 0.39 9.78 3.73
CA GLY A 72 0.65 10.21 2.38
C GLY A 72 -0.49 11.04 1.80
N GLN A 73 -0.35 11.36 0.52
CA GLN A 73 -1.29 12.18 -0.22
C GLN A 73 -1.50 11.56 -1.60
N TYR A 74 -2.76 11.56 -2.08
CA TYR A 74 -3.08 11.07 -3.43
C TYR A 74 -2.69 12.12 -4.46
N LEU A 75 -1.88 11.71 -5.45
CA LEU A 75 -1.40 12.58 -6.52
C LEU A 75 -2.17 12.37 -7.82
N GLU A 76 -2.62 11.14 -8.08
CA GLU A 76 -3.37 10.79 -9.29
C GLU A 76 -4.34 9.66 -8.97
N ILE A 77 -5.56 9.78 -9.44
CA ILE A 77 -6.59 8.73 -9.31
C ILE A 77 -7.26 8.57 -10.68
N ASP A 78 -6.88 7.54 -11.41
CA ASP A 78 -7.44 7.20 -12.72
C ASP A 78 -8.01 5.77 -12.66
N ARG A 79 -9.24 5.66 -12.20
CA ARG A 79 -9.91 4.39 -11.95
C ARG A 79 -10.28 3.68 -13.26
N PRO A 80 -10.00 2.40 -13.41
CA PRO A 80 -9.34 1.46 -12.49
C PRO A 80 -7.87 1.21 -12.85
N HIS A 81 -7.23 2.11 -13.59
CA HIS A 81 -5.95 1.86 -14.24
C HIS A 81 -4.74 2.33 -13.46
N ARG A 82 -4.84 3.47 -12.77
CA ARG A 82 -3.66 4.09 -12.18
C ARG A 82 -4.00 4.85 -10.91
N LEU A 83 -3.18 4.60 -9.87
CA LEU A 83 -3.27 5.31 -8.60
C LEU A 83 -1.84 5.69 -8.20
N VAL A 84 -1.62 6.98 -7.92
CA VAL A 84 -0.31 7.47 -7.48
C VAL A 84 -0.48 8.18 -6.15
N PHE A 85 0.37 7.85 -5.18
CA PHE A 85 0.34 8.49 -3.87
C PHE A 85 1.73 8.56 -3.27
N THR A 86 1.92 9.50 -2.35
CA THR A 86 3.14 9.55 -1.56
C THR A 86 3.00 8.62 -0.34
N PHE A 87 4.13 8.19 0.19
CA PHE A 87 4.16 7.28 1.32
C PHE A 87 5.35 7.61 2.22
N GLY A 88 5.11 7.66 3.50
CA GLY A 88 6.16 7.82 4.50
C GLY A 88 5.71 7.37 5.88
N VAL A 89 6.71 7.14 6.74
CA VAL A 89 6.54 6.86 8.16
C VAL A 89 7.42 7.89 8.89
N PRO A 90 6.87 9.12 9.14
CA PRO A 90 7.69 10.24 9.61
C PRO A 90 8.46 9.98 10.90
N GLN A 91 7.97 9.11 11.76
CA GLN A 91 8.66 8.77 13.01
C GLN A 91 9.98 8.04 12.78
N PHE A 92 10.17 7.40 11.64
CA PHE A 92 11.40 6.69 11.28
C PHE A 92 12.24 7.47 10.28
N ASP A 93 11.62 8.13 9.31
CA ASP A 93 12.29 8.91 8.28
C ASP A 93 11.34 9.99 7.78
N PRO A 94 11.74 11.28 7.82
CA PRO A 94 10.87 12.37 7.34
C PRO A 94 10.69 12.40 5.83
N ARG A 95 11.48 11.62 5.07
CA ARG A 95 11.39 11.61 3.60
C ARG A 95 10.16 10.84 3.15
N MET A 96 9.52 11.36 2.11
CA MET A 96 8.39 10.71 1.46
C MET A 96 8.88 10.03 0.19
N THR A 97 8.29 8.88 -0.11
CA THR A 97 8.50 8.17 -1.37
C THR A 97 7.24 8.26 -2.22
N THR A 98 7.31 7.90 -3.49
CA THR A 98 6.16 7.90 -4.39
C THR A 98 5.82 6.47 -4.79
N VAL A 99 4.56 6.12 -4.63
CA VAL A 99 4.03 4.80 -5.02
C VAL A 99 3.11 4.97 -6.20
N THR A 100 3.36 4.19 -7.25
CA THR A 100 2.52 4.12 -8.44
C THR A 100 1.95 2.72 -8.56
N ILE A 101 0.64 2.63 -8.65
CA ILE A 101 -0.07 1.37 -8.88
C ILE A 101 -0.70 1.44 -10.26
N GLU A 102 -0.38 0.45 -11.10
CA GLU A 102 -0.95 0.31 -12.44
C GLU A 102 -1.62 -1.05 -12.56
N ILE A 103 -2.87 -1.06 -13.02
CA ILE A 103 -3.68 -2.26 -13.12
C ILE A 103 -4.14 -2.44 -14.56
N VAL A 104 -3.86 -3.61 -15.13
CA VAL A 104 -4.28 -3.97 -16.47
C VAL A 104 -5.11 -5.24 -16.45
N PRO A 105 -6.16 -5.36 -17.28
CA PRO A 105 -6.93 -6.58 -17.35
C PRO A 105 -6.11 -7.70 -17.98
N VAL A 106 -6.31 -8.92 -17.50
CA VAL A 106 -5.78 -10.15 -18.10
C VAL A 106 -6.93 -11.17 -18.16
N PRO A 107 -6.81 -12.27 -18.92
CA PRO A 107 -7.93 -13.19 -19.11
C PRO A 107 -8.56 -13.71 -17.80
N GLU A 108 -7.77 -13.96 -16.76
CA GLU A 108 -8.28 -14.51 -15.50
C GLU A 108 -8.64 -13.43 -14.48
N GLY A 109 -8.46 -12.15 -14.80
CA GLY A 109 -8.71 -11.07 -13.85
C GLY A 109 -7.90 -9.83 -14.17
N CYS A 110 -6.89 -9.51 -13.34
CA CYS A 110 -6.02 -8.37 -13.60
C CYS A 110 -4.61 -8.61 -13.10
N LYS A 111 -3.68 -7.80 -13.64
CA LYS A 111 -2.28 -7.73 -13.19
C LYS A 111 -2.03 -6.35 -12.64
N LEU A 112 -1.54 -6.29 -11.40
CA LEU A 112 -1.17 -5.06 -10.72
C LEU A 112 0.35 -4.96 -10.67
N THR A 113 0.88 -3.79 -11.07
CA THR A 113 2.28 -3.46 -10.89
C THR A 113 2.38 -2.29 -9.92
N LEU A 114 3.10 -2.49 -8.82
CA LEU A 114 3.37 -1.44 -7.85
C LEU A 114 4.84 -1.04 -7.98
N THR A 115 5.07 0.26 -8.13
CA THR A 115 6.40 0.85 -8.20
C THR A 115 6.54 1.86 -7.07
N ASN A 116 7.58 1.71 -6.23
CA ASN A 116 7.86 2.65 -5.16
C ASN A 116 9.20 3.33 -5.46
N ASP A 117 9.14 4.61 -5.83
CA ASP A 117 10.31 5.42 -6.17
C ASP A 117 10.80 6.23 -4.98
N GLY A 118 12.10 6.48 -4.93
CA GLY A 118 12.72 7.27 -3.87
C GLY A 118 13.13 6.43 -2.67
N VAL A 119 13.25 5.13 -2.84
CA VAL A 119 13.62 4.22 -1.74
C VAL A 119 15.15 4.20 -1.61
N PRO A 120 15.69 4.39 -0.39
CA PRO A 120 17.14 4.23 -0.19
C PRO A 120 17.58 2.82 -0.57
N PRO A 121 18.74 2.68 -1.27
CA PRO A 121 19.17 1.37 -1.78
C PRO A 121 19.22 0.26 -0.73
N ALA A 122 19.60 0.59 0.50
CA ALA A 122 19.69 -0.39 1.59
C ALA A 122 18.33 -0.99 1.98
N TYR A 123 17.22 -0.33 1.61
CA TYR A 123 15.88 -0.74 2.02
C TYR A 123 15.02 -1.29 0.88
N ILE A 124 15.56 -1.37 -0.35
CA ILE A 124 14.78 -1.80 -1.52
C ILE A 124 14.19 -3.19 -1.32
N GLU A 125 14.98 -4.17 -0.88
CA GLU A 125 14.49 -5.53 -0.69
C GLU A 125 13.43 -5.62 0.42
N LYS A 126 13.63 -4.95 1.55
CA LYS A 126 12.63 -4.89 2.62
C LYS A 126 11.34 -4.23 2.15
N ASN A 127 11.48 -3.18 1.36
CA ASN A 127 10.34 -2.46 0.79
C ASN A 127 9.55 -3.36 -0.16
N ARG A 128 10.24 -4.12 -1.03
CA ARG A 128 9.59 -5.07 -1.92
C ARG A 128 8.85 -6.16 -1.15
N GLU A 129 9.48 -6.73 -0.13
CA GLU A 129 8.84 -7.73 0.72
C GLU A 129 7.59 -7.19 1.39
N GLY A 130 7.68 -5.98 1.98
CA GLY A 130 6.55 -5.35 2.65
C GLY A 130 5.38 -5.09 1.70
N TRP A 131 5.63 -4.52 0.54
CA TRP A 131 4.59 -4.30 -0.45
C TRP A 131 4.01 -5.60 -0.99
N GLY A 132 4.85 -6.63 -1.17
CA GLY A 132 4.38 -7.95 -1.59
C GLY A 132 3.39 -8.54 -0.59
N LEU A 133 3.65 -8.41 0.70
CA LEU A 133 2.75 -8.86 1.76
C LEU A 133 1.44 -8.08 1.76
N ILE A 134 1.53 -6.76 1.62
CA ILE A 134 0.35 -5.90 1.52
C ILE A 134 -0.54 -6.33 0.35
N LEU A 135 0.04 -6.50 -0.83
CA LEU A 135 -0.72 -6.85 -2.03
C LEU A 135 -1.38 -8.23 -1.92
N LYS A 136 -0.73 -9.19 -1.26
CA LYS A 136 -1.33 -10.51 -1.01
C LYS A 136 -2.52 -10.43 -0.07
N GLY A 137 -2.57 -9.42 0.77
CA GLY A 137 -3.66 -9.21 1.72
C GLY A 137 -4.90 -8.57 1.12
N LEU A 138 -4.85 -8.06 -0.11
CA LEU A 138 -5.93 -7.28 -0.69
C LEU A 138 -7.23 -8.08 -0.83
N MET A 139 -7.19 -9.26 -1.43
CA MET A 139 -8.42 -10.05 -1.62
C MET A 139 -8.99 -10.58 -0.30
N PRO A 140 -8.17 -11.16 0.61
CA PRO A 140 -8.67 -11.55 1.94
C PRO A 140 -9.29 -10.39 2.72
N ALA A 141 -8.85 -9.15 2.51
CA ALA A 141 -9.39 -7.98 3.20
C ALA A 141 -10.88 -7.76 2.91
N TYR A 142 -11.37 -8.16 1.75
CA TYR A 142 -12.80 -8.11 1.45
C TYR A 142 -13.63 -9.00 2.36
N ASP A 143 -13.02 -10.04 2.93
CA ASP A 143 -13.66 -10.93 3.90
C ASP A 143 -13.28 -10.56 5.34
N GLY A 144 -12.72 -9.37 5.54
CA GLY A 144 -12.34 -8.87 6.87
C GLY A 144 -11.08 -9.51 7.45
N VAL A 145 -10.26 -10.18 6.64
CA VAL A 145 -9.02 -10.79 7.11
C VAL A 145 -7.93 -9.72 7.21
N HIS A 146 -7.45 -9.49 8.43
CA HIS A 146 -6.45 -8.48 8.73
C HIS A 146 -5.03 -9.03 8.48
N GLY A 147 -4.20 -8.21 7.80
CA GLY A 147 -2.82 -8.58 7.55
C GLY A 147 -2.65 -9.66 6.49
N GLY A 148 -3.57 -9.76 5.52
CA GLY A 148 -3.46 -10.63 4.37
C GLY A 148 -3.49 -12.12 4.66
N GLY A 149 -4.00 -12.54 5.81
CA GLY A 149 -3.99 -13.94 6.20
C GLY A 149 -2.61 -14.46 6.54
N TRP A 150 -1.69 -13.60 6.82
CA TRP A 150 -0.31 -13.92 7.19
C TRP A 150 -0.17 -14.29 8.64
N LEU A 151 0.70 -15.19 8.90
CA LEU A 151 1.15 -15.53 10.24
C LEU A 151 2.65 -15.27 10.39
#